data_fed23ea124a497ff7c391ea877f8ca8e
#
_entry.id   fed23ea124a497ff7c391ea877f8ca8e
#
_cell.length_a   1.000
_cell.length_b   1.000
_cell.length_c   1.000
_cell.angle_alpha   90.00
_cell.angle_beta   90.00
_cell.angle_gamma   90.00
#
_symmetry.space_group_name_H-M   'P 1'
#
loop_
_entity.id
_entity.type
_entity.pdbx_description
1 polymer ?
#
loop_
_entity_poly.entity_id
_entity_poly.type
_entity_poly.pdbx_seq_one_letter_code
_entity_poly.pdbx_strand_id
1 'polypeptide(L)'
;GGTNNLTLSTGDNIAGADITASGAISGVTTLTLSDVGGTATLSADVDVTTLTVGNTVANVAFTGNGSTVANAISFANDGTLILGASGGTQTYGGGLTTTSAGSTVTLNGTLATSNDAVVLGAVTLGSATTIDTNSTTTNRADITVAAITGGSNTLTLTTENNVTGSDITASGNISGVTTLTLASVGGTATLSGDVDVTALAVDNTVANVAFTGNGSSVTDAIS
;
A
#
# COMPACT_ATOMS: atom_id res chain seq x y z
N GLY A 1 8.89 8.01 -25.89
CA GLY A 1 8.98 6.92 -24.98
C GLY A 1 9.64 5.72 -25.65
N GLY A 2 10.76 5.29 -25.15
CA GLY A 2 11.41 4.07 -25.62
C GLY A 2 10.67 2.83 -25.08
N THR A 3 10.71 1.73 -25.81
CA THR A 3 10.20 0.44 -25.37
C THR A 3 11.32 -0.37 -24.67
N ASN A 4 12.06 0.28 -23.79
CA ASN A 4 13.22 -0.32 -23.14
C ASN A 4 12.78 -1.07 -21.87
N ASN A 5 13.28 -2.29 -21.74
CA ASN A 5 13.11 -3.07 -20.52
C ASN A 5 14.43 -3.09 -19.74
N LEU A 6 14.33 -3.04 -18.43
CA LEU A 6 15.46 -3.15 -17.51
C LEU A 6 15.19 -4.31 -16.56
N THR A 7 16.13 -5.24 -16.49
CA THR A 7 16.14 -6.29 -15.47
C THR A 7 17.29 -6.02 -14.51
N LEU A 8 16.98 -6.00 -13.22
CA LEU A 8 17.96 -5.94 -12.14
C LEU A 8 17.96 -7.29 -11.43
N SER A 9 19.09 -7.93 -11.40
CA SER A 9 19.27 -9.26 -10.82
C SER A 9 20.68 -9.41 -10.26
N THR A 10 20.84 -10.12 -9.15
CA THR A 10 22.15 -10.50 -8.63
C THR A 10 22.63 -11.86 -9.14
N GLY A 11 21.74 -12.58 -9.85
CA GLY A 11 21.98 -13.95 -10.31
C GLY A 11 21.92 -14.97 -9.15
N ASP A 12 21.43 -16.15 -9.45
CA ASP A 12 21.42 -17.33 -8.56
C ASP A 12 20.86 -17.13 -7.14
N ASN A 13 20.18 -16.02 -6.88
CA ASN A 13 19.52 -15.72 -5.57
C ASN A 13 20.46 -15.91 -4.36
N ILE A 14 21.71 -15.44 -4.47
CA ILE A 14 22.71 -15.60 -3.42
C ILE A 14 22.33 -14.76 -2.20
N ALA A 15 22.23 -15.39 -1.04
CA ALA A 15 21.86 -14.72 0.21
C ALA A 15 22.77 -13.51 0.49
N GLY A 16 22.14 -12.35 0.79
CA GLY A 16 22.82 -11.08 1.06
C GLY A 16 23.36 -10.34 -0.16
N ALA A 17 23.10 -10.83 -1.39
CA ALA A 17 23.42 -10.09 -2.60
C ALA A 17 22.37 -9.01 -2.85
N ASP A 18 22.76 -7.74 -2.69
CA ASP A 18 21.89 -6.58 -2.74
C ASP A 18 21.90 -5.86 -4.09
N ILE A 19 20.80 -5.21 -4.42
CA ILE A 19 20.71 -4.21 -5.47
C ILE A 19 20.39 -2.86 -4.83
N THR A 20 21.13 -1.81 -5.19
CA THR A 20 20.83 -0.45 -4.76
C THR A 20 20.73 0.47 -5.97
N ALA A 21 19.55 1.05 -6.18
CA ALA A 21 19.32 2.13 -7.13
C ALA A 21 19.01 3.41 -6.35
N SER A 22 20.00 4.30 -6.24
CA SER A 22 19.89 5.59 -5.55
C SER A 22 19.52 6.74 -6.47
N GLY A 23 19.56 6.54 -7.78
CA GLY A 23 19.10 7.49 -8.80
C GLY A 23 17.74 7.10 -9.34
N ALA A 24 17.00 8.09 -9.88
CA ALA A 24 15.71 7.86 -10.47
C ALA A 24 15.77 6.90 -11.67
N ILE A 25 14.79 6.02 -11.77
CA ILE A 25 14.60 5.11 -12.91
C ILE A 25 13.42 5.63 -13.72
N SER A 26 13.70 6.14 -14.93
CA SER A 26 12.68 6.67 -15.83
C SER A 26 12.98 6.30 -17.28
N GLY A 27 11.98 6.41 -18.17
CA GLY A 27 12.12 6.03 -19.58
C GLY A 27 12.23 4.52 -19.81
N VAL A 28 11.93 3.71 -18.80
CA VAL A 28 11.87 2.25 -18.82
C VAL A 28 10.40 1.84 -18.91
N THR A 29 10.08 0.98 -19.87
CA THR A 29 8.71 0.45 -20.00
C THR A 29 8.45 -0.61 -18.93
N THR A 30 9.35 -1.60 -18.84
CA THR A 30 9.25 -2.66 -17.83
C THR A 30 10.51 -2.70 -16.99
N LEU A 31 10.37 -2.56 -15.67
CA LEU A 31 11.39 -2.86 -14.69
C LEU A 31 11.09 -4.21 -14.06
N THR A 32 12.07 -5.11 -14.11
CA THR A 32 11.97 -6.45 -13.50
C THR A 32 13.02 -6.59 -12.40
N LEU A 33 12.60 -6.99 -11.22
CA LEU A 33 13.48 -7.45 -10.13
C LEU A 33 13.38 -8.96 -10.05
N SER A 34 14.50 -9.67 -10.17
CA SER A 34 14.56 -11.14 -10.09
C SER A 34 15.87 -11.59 -9.48
N ASP A 35 15.84 -12.75 -8.82
CA ASP A 35 17.03 -13.43 -8.30
C ASP A 35 17.89 -12.52 -7.41
N VAL A 36 17.25 -11.82 -6.49
CA VAL A 36 17.90 -10.94 -5.50
C VAL A 36 17.84 -11.61 -4.13
N GLY A 37 18.95 -12.22 -3.72
CA GLY A 37 19.01 -12.95 -2.45
C GLY A 37 19.19 -12.08 -1.20
N GLY A 38 19.41 -10.78 -1.38
CA GLY A 38 19.43 -9.76 -0.35
C GLY A 38 18.25 -8.79 -0.47
N THR A 39 18.53 -7.50 -0.50
CA THR A 39 17.52 -6.44 -0.63
C THR A 39 17.65 -5.68 -1.95
N ALA A 40 16.56 -5.56 -2.69
CA ALA A 40 16.46 -4.60 -3.78
C ALA A 40 15.97 -3.26 -3.23
N THR A 41 16.88 -2.30 -3.12
CA THR A 41 16.60 -0.94 -2.63
C THR A 41 16.47 0.03 -3.80
N LEU A 42 15.27 0.58 -4.00
CA LEU A 42 14.97 1.63 -4.98
C LEU A 42 14.59 2.88 -4.17
N SER A 43 15.59 3.74 -3.87
CA SER A 43 15.42 4.85 -2.94
C SER A 43 15.06 6.19 -3.60
N ALA A 44 15.19 6.28 -4.92
CA ALA A 44 14.70 7.40 -5.71
C ALA A 44 13.45 7.01 -6.51
N ASP A 45 12.85 7.97 -7.19
CA ASP A 45 11.61 7.76 -7.94
C ASP A 45 11.79 6.75 -9.09
N VAL A 46 10.81 5.89 -9.23
CA VAL A 46 10.72 4.90 -10.30
C VAL A 46 9.45 5.15 -11.08
N ASP A 47 9.62 5.64 -12.32
CA ASP A 47 8.52 5.94 -13.22
C ASP A 47 8.54 4.98 -14.40
N VAL A 48 7.69 3.95 -14.30
CA VAL A 48 7.62 2.85 -15.26
C VAL A 48 6.19 2.49 -15.62
N THR A 49 6.01 1.91 -16.79
CA THR A 49 4.70 1.36 -17.15
C THR A 49 4.40 0.10 -16.35
N THR A 50 5.38 -0.80 -16.25
CA THR A 50 5.23 -2.07 -15.53
C THR A 50 6.40 -2.29 -14.58
N LEU A 51 6.09 -2.64 -13.33
CA LEU A 51 7.06 -3.16 -12.37
C LEU A 51 6.72 -4.63 -12.11
N THR A 52 7.72 -5.49 -12.21
CA THR A 52 7.59 -6.92 -11.90
C THR A 52 8.55 -7.26 -10.77
N VAL A 53 8.03 -7.85 -9.71
CA VAL A 53 8.80 -8.35 -8.57
C VAL A 53 8.48 -9.82 -8.38
N GLY A 54 9.47 -10.67 -8.65
CA GLY A 54 9.31 -12.13 -8.57
C GLY A 54 9.50 -12.66 -7.15
N ASN A 55 9.08 -13.90 -6.94
CA ASN A 55 9.28 -14.65 -5.69
C ASN A 55 10.75 -15.09 -5.47
N THR A 56 11.63 -14.83 -6.41
CA THR A 56 13.10 -14.99 -6.27
C THR A 56 13.77 -13.74 -5.71
N VAL A 57 13.01 -12.72 -5.32
CA VAL A 57 13.49 -11.51 -4.65
C VAL A 57 13.24 -11.67 -3.15
N ALA A 58 14.30 -11.64 -2.35
CA ALA A 58 14.15 -11.82 -0.92
C ALA A 58 13.47 -10.60 -0.28
N ASN A 59 14.04 -9.40 -0.39
CA ASN A 59 13.47 -8.20 0.21
C ASN A 59 13.40 -7.05 -0.79
N VAL A 60 12.41 -6.18 -0.62
CA VAL A 60 12.22 -4.98 -1.44
C VAL A 60 12.06 -3.76 -0.55
N ALA A 61 12.82 -2.71 -0.82
CA ALA A 61 12.64 -1.37 -0.28
C ALA A 61 12.38 -0.41 -1.45
N PHE A 62 11.12 -0.12 -1.71
CA PHE A 62 10.67 0.78 -2.77
C PHE A 62 10.21 2.09 -2.12
N THR A 63 11.16 3.02 -1.94
CA THR A 63 11.02 4.19 -1.05
C THR A 63 11.14 5.54 -1.75
N GLY A 64 11.08 5.57 -3.09
CA GLY A 64 10.99 6.83 -3.85
C GLY A 64 9.77 7.65 -3.45
N ASN A 65 9.93 8.97 -3.43
CA ASN A 65 8.94 9.90 -2.90
C ASN A 65 7.77 10.19 -3.85
N GLY A 66 7.99 10.03 -5.16
CA GLY A 66 7.04 10.39 -6.21
C GLY A 66 6.86 9.29 -7.27
N SER A 67 7.18 8.04 -6.93
CA SER A 67 7.18 6.94 -7.90
C SER A 67 5.83 6.67 -8.53
N THR A 68 5.84 6.30 -9.82
CA THR A 68 4.64 5.94 -10.58
C THR A 68 4.81 4.60 -11.30
N VAL A 69 3.93 3.66 -11.03
CA VAL A 69 3.78 2.40 -11.77
C VAL A 69 2.42 2.41 -12.45
N ALA A 70 2.39 2.48 -13.79
CA ALA A 70 1.13 2.69 -14.51
C ALA A 70 0.21 1.46 -14.54
N ASN A 71 0.78 0.27 -14.66
CA ASN A 71 0.02 -0.98 -14.66
C ASN A 71 -0.14 -1.55 -13.25
N ALA A 72 -1.08 -2.48 -13.10
CA ALA A 72 -1.25 -3.24 -11.87
C ALA A 72 0.03 -3.93 -11.43
N ILE A 73 0.30 -3.90 -10.13
CA ILE A 73 1.42 -4.63 -9.54
C ILE A 73 0.95 -5.56 -8.41
N SER A 74 1.53 -6.77 -8.42
CA SER A 74 1.47 -7.69 -7.30
C SER A 74 2.90 -7.95 -6.83
N PHE A 75 3.21 -7.57 -5.59
CA PHE A 75 4.49 -7.91 -4.97
C PHE A 75 4.46 -9.36 -4.51
N ALA A 76 5.47 -10.14 -4.92
CA ALA A 76 5.57 -11.56 -4.62
C ALA A 76 6.93 -11.94 -4.00
N ASN A 77 7.69 -10.97 -3.50
CA ASN A 77 8.96 -11.21 -2.82
C ASN A 77 8.79 -12.03 -1.53
N ASP A 78 9.77 -12.87 -1.19
CA ASP A 78 9.66 -13.83 -0.10
C ASP A 78 9.77 -13.24 1.31
N GLY A 79 10.47 -12.12 1.47
CA GLY A 79 10.75 -11.50 2.77
C GLY A 79 10.05 -10.16 2.95
N THR A 80 10.78 -9.17 3.42
CA THR A 80 10.23 -7.86 3.75
C THR A 80 9.90 -7.04 2.50
N LEU A 81 8.83 -6.26 2.59
CA LEU A 81 8.44 -5.26 1.60
C LEU A 81 8.24 -3.92 2.29
N ILE A 82 8.96 -2.89 1.86
CA ILE A 82 8.78 -1.52 2.32
C ILE A 82 8.30 -0.68 1.14
N LEU A 83 7.14 -0.06 1.28
CA LEU A 83 6.55 0.82 0.28
C LEU A 83 6.43 2.24 0.81
N GLY A 84 6.77 3.19 -0.03
CA GLY A 84 6.64 4.62 0.24
C GLY A 84 7.74 5.21 1.11
N ALA A 85 7.68 6.52 1.23
CA ALA A 85 8.52 7.33 2.12
C ALA A 85 7.62 8.26 2.93
N SER A 86 8.06 8.63 4.13
CA SER A 86 7.32 9.55 4.98
C SER A 86 7.02 10.87 4.26
N GLY A 87 5.74 11.20 4.13
CA GLY A 87 5.27 12.40 3.43
C GLY A 87 5.34 12.34 1.91
N GLY A 88 5.80 11.23 1.32
CA GLY A 88 5.81 11.00 -0.13
C GLY A 88 4.51 10.39 -0.64
N THR A 89 4.37 10.34 -1.97
CA THR A 89 3.25 9.66 -2.64
C THR A 89 3.77 8.69 -3.68
N GLN A 90 3.31 7.45 -3.63
CA GLN A 90 3.53 6.46 -4.69
C GLN A 90 2.20 6.16 -5.37
N THR A 91 2.20 6.20 -6.70
CA THR A 91 1.01 5.95 -7.51
C THR A 91 1.12 4.61 -8.24
N TYR A 92 0.16 3.73 -7.99
CA TYR A 92 0.03 2.42 -8.63
C TYR A 92 -1.20 2.44 -9.53
N GLY A 93 -1.05 3.01 -10.73
CA GLY A 93 -2.15 3.37 -11.62
C GLY A 93 -3.15 2.25 -11.88
N GLY A 94 -2.70 1.03 -12.08
CA GLY A 94 -3.55 -0.14 -12.33
C GLY A 94 -3.88 -0.98 -11.09
N GLY A 95 -3.58 -0.49 -9.87
CA GLY A 95 -3.85 -1.19 -8.63
C GLY A 95 -2.64 -1.82 -7.98
N LEU A 96 -2.76 -2.10 -6.67
CA LEU A 96 -1.69 -2.60 -5.81
C LEU A 96 -2.15 -3.85 -5.06
N THR A 97 -1.35 -4.91 -5.13
CA THR A 97 -1.56 -6.13 -4.35
C THR A 97 -0.29 -6.52 -3.60
N THR A 98 -0.42 -6.82 -2.30
CA THR A 98 0.69 -7.30 -1.45
C THR A 98 0.39 -8.63 -0.74
N THR A 99 -0.70 -9.30 -1.06
CA THR A 99 -1.10 -10.55 -0.40
C THR A 99 -0.16 -11.72 -0.66
N SER A 100 0.66 -11.64 -1.71
CA SER A 100 1.68 -12.63 -2.07
C SER A 100 3.09 -12.22 -1.63
N ALA A 101 3.27 -11.02 -1.06
CA ALA A 101 4.54 -10.63 -0.48
C ALA A 101 4.78 -11.43 0.81
N GLY A 102 6.06 -11.59 1.16
CA GLY A 102 6.48 -12.38 2.32
C GLY A 102 5.98 -11.86 3.66
N SER A 103 6.75 -12.05 4.70
CA SER A 103 6.26 -11.99 6.08
C SER A 103 5.96 -10.61 6.65
N THR A 104 6.51 -9.52 6.09
CA THR A 104 6.36 -8.17 6.65
C THR A 104 6.22 -7.14 5.55
N VAL A 105 5.08 -6.44 5.53
CA VAL A 105 4.83 -5.30 4.65
C VAL A 105 4.77 -4.03 5.48
N THR A 106 5.66 -3.07 5.19
CA THR A 106 5.70 -1.76 5.86
C THR A 106 5.26 -0.69 4.88
N LEU A 107 4.33 0.16 5.32
CA LEU A 107 3.78 1.25 4.51
C LEU A 107 4.19 2.61 5.07
N ASN A 108 4.53 3.55 4.19
CA ASN A 108 4.89 4.91 4.54
C ASN A 108 4.25 5.91 3.55
N GLY A 109 3.82 7.07 4.06
CA GLY A 109 3.29 8.14 3.22
C GLY A 109 1.98 7.76 2.51
N THR A 110 1.77 8.25 1.31
CA THR A 110 0.55 8.01 0.53
C THR A 110 0.78 6.92 -0.52
N LEU A 111 -0.08 5.91 -0.50
CA LEU A 111 -0.20 4.89 -1.55
C LEU A 111 -1.50 5.16 -2.31
N ALA A 112 -1.38 5.58 -3.55
CA ALA A 112 -2.52 5.95 -4.38
C ALA A 112 -2.67 5.02 -5.58
N THR A 113 -3.91 4.83 -6.06
CA THR A 113 -4.16 4.21 -7.37
C THR A 113 -4.91 5.19 -8.29
N SER A 114 -5.25 4.76 -9.48
CA SER A 114 -6.03 5.57 -10.44
C SER A 114 -7.35 4.90 -10.76
N ASN A 115 -8.23 4.81 -9.79
CA ASN A 115 -9.51 4.06 -9.80
C ASN A 115 -9.35 2.54 -9.81
N ASP A 116 -8.30 2.03 -9.23
CA ASP A 116 -8.03 0.61 -9.16
C ASP A 116 -7.90 0.15 -7.72
N ALA A 117 -8.18 -1.11 -7.47
CA ALA A 117 -8.24 -1.64 -6.11
C ALA A 117 -6.86 -1.68 -5.44
N VAL A 118 -6.87 -1.48 -4.12
CA VAL A 118 -5.74 -1.77 -3.23
C VAL A 118 -6.08 -3.00 -2.41
N VAL A 119 -5.26 -4.05 -2.54
CA VAL A 119 -5.44 -5.34 -1.84
C VAL A 119 -4.20 -5.68 -1.05
N LEU A 120 -4.26 -5.50 0.25
CA LEU A 120 -3.12 -5.66 1.15
C LEU A 120 -3.28 -6.89 2.05
N GLY A 121 -2.18 -7.61 2.27
CA GLY A 121 -2.04 -8.55 3.37
C GLY A 121 -1.99 -7.82 4.72
N ALA A 122 -1.42 -8.46 5.74
CA ALA A 122 -1.15 -7.78 7.00
C ALA A 122 -0.02 -6.74 6.82
N VAL A 123 -0.22 -5.53 7.35
CA VAL A 123 0.72 -4.42 7.18
C VAL A 123 1.09 -3.76 8.50
N THR A 124 2.28 -3.16 8.53
CA THR A 124 2.74 -2.28 9.61
C THR A 124 2.92 -0.87 9.05
N LEU A 125 2.54 0.15 9.79
CA LEU A 125 2.78 1.54 9.40
C LEU A 125 4.14 1.98 9.92
N GLY A 126 5.04 2.35 9.03
CA GLY A 126 6.36 2.90 9.37
C GLY A 126 6.32 4.42 9.59
N SER A 127 5.31 5.09 9.05
CA SER A 127 5.02 6.52 9.24
C SER A 127 3.52 6.77 9.11
N ALA A 128 3.08 8.03 9.24
CA ALA A 128 1.74 8.44 8.86
C ALA A 128 1.43 7.96 7.43
N THR A 129 0.33 7.24 7.26
CA THR A 129 0.00 6.56 6.00
C THR A 129 -1.40 6.94 5.53
N THR A 130 -1.52 7.18 4.23
CA THR A 130 -2.80 7.30 3.53
C THR A 130 -2.88 6.22 2.45
N ILE A 131 -4.00 5.52 2.38
CA ILE A 131 -4.34 4.61 1.28
C ILE A 131 -5.51 5.22 0.55
N ASP A 132 -5.33 5.49 -0.75
CA ASP A 132 -6.27 6.22 -1.56
C ASP A 132 -6.46 5.54 -2.92
N THR A 133 -7.68 5.13 -3.24
CA THR A 133 -7.98 4.52 -4.53
C THR A 133 -8.31 5.53 -5.61
N ASN A 134 -8.44 6.83 -5.28
CA ASN A 134 -8.80 7.89 -6.23
C ASN A 134 -9.99 7.52 -7.12
N SER A 135 -11.01 6.87 -6.55
CA SER A 135 -12.20 6.48 -7.30
C SER A 135 -12.83 7.69 -7.99
N THR A 136 -13.15 7.57 -9.27
CA THR A 136 -13.86 8.62 -10.00
C THR A 136 -15.37 8.41 -9.95
N THR A 137 -16.15 9.40 -10.38
CA THR A 137 -17.62 9.33 -10.37
C THR A 137 -18.22 8.18 -11.17
N THR A 138 -17.43 7.50 -11.99
CA THR A 138 -17.88 6.39 -12.85
C THR A 138 -17.25 5.05 -12.54
N ASN A 139 -16.09 5.04 -11.87
CA ASN A 139 -15.36 3.81 -11.54
C ASN A 139 -15.19 3.71 -10.05
N ARG A 140 -15.67 2.63 -9.47
CA ARG A 140 -15.42 2.31 -8.07
C ARG A 140 -14.11 1.54 -7.93
N ALA A 141 -13.40 1.79 -6.85
CA ALA A 141 -12.24 1.02 -6.47
C ALA A 141 -12.24 0.80 -4.95
N ASP A 142 -11.95 -0.41 -4.54
CA ASP A 142 -12.10 -0.85 -3.17
C ASP A 142 -10.72 -0.89 -2.47
N ILE A 143 -10.71 -0.70 -1.17
CA ILE A 143 -9.57 -0.99 -0.31
C ILE A 143 -9.88 -2.26 0.47
N THR A 144 -9.01 -3.26 0.34
CA THR A 144 -9.06 -4.47 1.15
C THR A 144 -7.74 -4.64 1.89
N VAL A 145 -7.79 -4.84 3.20
CA VAL A 145 -6.60 -5.09 4.03
C VAL A 145 -6.88 -6.20 5.04
N ALA A 146 -5.89 -7.07 5.27
CA ALA A 146 -6.05 -8.15 6.25
C ALA A 146 -5.97 -7.63 7.69
N ALA A 147 -4.83 -7.10 8.10
CA ALA A 147 -4.66 -6.53 9.44
C ALA A 147 -3.70 -5.32 9.39
N ILE A 148 -3.80 -4.42 10.37
CA ILE A 148 -2.96 -3.22 10.45
C ILE A 148 -2.36 -3.09 11.83
N THR A 149 -1.01 -2.94 11.88
CA THR A 149 -0.28 -2.55 13.08
C THR A 149 0.21 -1.11 12.90
N GLY A 150 -0.30 -0.19 13.70
CA GLY A 150 -0.10 1.26 13.50
C GLY A 150 1.27 1.78 13.94
N GLY A 151 1.94 1.14 14.90
CA GLY A 151 3.24 1.63 15.41
C GLY A 151 3.18 3.07 15.96
N SER A 152 2.04 3.50 16.49
CA SER A 152 1.75 4.88 16.94
C SER A 152 1.69 5.90 15.79
N ASN A 153 1.42 5.49 14.58
CA ASN A 153 1.21 6.37 13.43
C ASN A 153 -0.28 6.61 13.16
N THR A 154 -0.59 7.60 12.34
CA THR A 154 -1.93 7.85 11.83
C THR A 154 -2.20 7.05 10.57
N LEU A 155 -3.47 6.70 10.33
CA LEU A 155 -3.92 6.04 9.12
C LEU A 155 -5.15 6.73 8.55
N THR A 156 -5.11 7.05 7.28
CA THR A 156 -6.28 7.48 6.51
C THR A 156 -6.60 6.44 5.44
N LEU A 157 -7.85 6.00 5.40
CA LEU A 157 -8.40 5.16 4.33
C LEU A 157 -9.46 5.99 3.59
N THR A 158 -9.26 6.16 2.29
CA THR A 158 -10.17 6.95 1.46
C THR A 158 -10.35 6.31 0.09
N THR A 159 -11.57 6.32 -0.41
CA THR A 159 -11.86 5.89 -1.79
C THR A 159 -12.10 7.08 -2.71
N GLU A 160 -12.09 8.30 -2.17
CA GLU A 160 -12.42 9.58 -2.81
C GLU A 160 -13.78 9.64 -3.53
N ASN A 161 -14.23 10.85 -3.81
CA ASN A 161 -15.42 11.19 -4.61
C ASN A 161 -16.73 10.46 -4.25
N ASN A 162 -16.81 9.73 -3.14
CA ASN A 162 -18.02 9.02 -2.68
C ASN A 162 -18.70 8.19 -3.78
N VAL A 163 -17.91 7.47 -4.57
CA VAL A 163 -18.46 6.62 -5.63
C VAL A 163 -19.26 5.48 -5.02
N THR A 164 -20.54 5.40 -5.36
CA THR A 164 -21.45 4.38 -4.83
C THR A 164 -20.85 2.98 -4.98
N GLY A 165 -20.72 2.27 -3.86
CA GLY A 165 -20.18 0.91 -3.80
C GLY A 165 -18.66 0.83 -3.79
N SER A 166 -17.92 1.95 -3.65
CA SER A 166 -16.49 1.89 -3.31
C SER A 166 -16.36 1.60 -1.83
N ASP A 167 -15.89 0.41 -1.51
CA ASP A 167 -15.89 -0.15 -0.17
C ASP A 167 -14.50 -0.15 0.46
N ILE A 168 -14.45 -0.09 1.78
CA ILE A 168 -13.26 -0.39 2.57
C ILE A 168 -13.54 -1.65 3.39
N THR A 169 -12.66 -2.64 3.30
CA THR A 169 -12.76 -3.87 4.09
C THR A 169 -11.46 -4.12 4.84
N ALA A 170 -11.50 -4.08 6.17
CA ALA A 170 -10.44 -4.58 7.03
C ALA A 170 -10.91 -5.87 7.70
N SER A 171 -10.34 -7.01 7.31
CA SER A 171 -10.77 -8.32 7.79
C SER A 171 -10.12 -8.74 9.11
N GLY A 172 -8.96 -8.20 9.45
CA GLY A 172 -8.24 -8.44 10.69
C GLY A 172 -8.19 -7.21 11.58
N ASN A 173 -7.47 -7.31 12.68
CA ASN A 173 -7.38 -6.25 13.68
C ASN A 173 -6.65 -5.01 13.16
N ILE A 174 -7.10 -3.85 13.60
CA ILE A 174 -6.41 -2.57 13.46
C ILE A 174 -5.96 -2.16 14.86
N SER A 175 -4.66 -2.14 15.11
CA SER A 175 -4.13 -1.87 16.45
C SER A 175 -2.95 -0.90 16.42
N GLY A 176 -2.77 -0.13 17.51
CA GLY A 176 -1.65 0.79 17.66
C GLY A 176 -1.66 1.99 16.70
N VAL A 177 -2.79 2.29 16.08
CA VAL A 177 -3.01 3.49 15.28
C VAL A 177 -3.43 4.64 16.20
N THR A 178 -2.77 5.80 16.10
CA THR A 178 -3.15 6.96 16.93
C THR A 178 -4.45 7.58 16.45
N THR A 179 -4.60 7.80 15.16
CA THR A 179 -5.86 8.26 14.58
C THR A 179 -6.17 7.44 13.35
N LEU A 180 -7.30 6.74 13.35
CA LEU A 180 -7.88 6.12 12.15
C LEU A 180 -8.88 7.11 11.55
N THR A 181 -8.66 7.51 10.31
CA THR A 181 -9.60 8.35 9.56
C THR A 181 -10.21 7.53 8.42
N LEU A 182 -11.53 7.49 8.37
CA LEU A 182 -12.30 6.99 7.22
C LEU A 182 -12.87 8.20 6.49
N ALA A 183 -12.55 8.36 5.22
CA ALA A 183 -12.96 9.51 4.44
C ALA A 183 -13.47 9.13 3.05
N SER A 184 -14.49 9.84 2.57
CA SER A 184 -14.99 9.75 1.19
C SER A 184 -15.30 8.31 0.74
N VAL A 185 -15.97 7.52 1.57
CA VAL A 185 -16.35 6.13 1.28
C VAL A 185 -17.78 6.10 0.75
N GLY A 186 -17.94 5.90 -0.54
CA GLY A 186 -19.26 5.88 -1.19
C GLY A 186 -20.05 4.59 -1.01
N GLY A 187 -19.44 3.55 -0.49
CA GLY A 187 -20.04 2.28 -0.10
C GLY A 187 -20.03 2.07 1.41
N THR A 188 -19.47 0.97 1.86
CA THR A 188 -19.40 0.60 3.27
C THR A 188 -17.94 0.44 3.72
N ALA A 189 -17.56 1.08 4.81
CA ALA A 189 -16.35 0.74 5.53
C ALA A 189 -16.66 -0.38 6.54
N THR A 190 -16.22 -1.60 6.25
CA THR A 190 -16.42 -2.79 7.09
C THR A 190 -15.14 -3.12 7.83
N LEU A 191 -15.16 -3.00 9.15
CA LEU A 191 -14.03 -3.31 10.03
C LEU A 191 -14.41 -4.56 10.84
N SER A 192 -13.93 -5.74 10.39
CA SER A 192 -14.38 -7.03 10.92
C SER A 192 -13.57 -7.52 12.12
N GLY A 193 -12.31 -7.11 12.20
CA GLY A 193 -11.48 -7.36 13.38
C GLY A 193 -11.67 -6.29 14.45
N ASP A 194 -10.98 -6.44 15.57
CA ASP A 194 -10.98 -5.44 16.63
C ASP A 194 -10.26 -4.17 16.17
N VAL A 195 -10.81 -3.02 16.51
CA VAL A 195 -10.27 -1.70 16.19
C VAL A 195 -9.81 -1.05 17.48
N ASP A 196 -8.50 -1.12 17.76
CA ASP A 196 -7.87 -0.56 18.95
C ASP A 196 -7.04 0.65 18.55
N VAL A 197 -7.64 1.83 18.67
CA VAL A 197 -7.07 3.11 18.24
C VAL A 197 -7.22 4.17 19.33
N THR A 198 -6.37 5.19 19.28
CA THR A 198 -6.52 6.31 20.21
C THR A 198 -7.70 7.17 19.81
N ALA A 199 -7.82 7.58 18.55
CA ALA A 199 -8.93 8.35 18.03
C ALA A 199 -9.47 7.73 16.73
N LEU A 200 -10.78 7.86 16.53
CA LEU A 200 -11.48 7.47 15.31
C LEU A 200 -12.16 8.70 14.72
N ALA A 201 -11.82 9.06 13.50
CA ALA A 201 -12.48 10.09 12.72
C ALA A 201 -13.23 9.46 11.54
N VAL A 202 -14.52 9.74 11.44
CA VAL A 202 -15.35 9.32 10.31
C VAL A 202 -15.90 10.56 9.65
N ASP A 203 -15.44 10.85 8.44
CA ASP A 203 -15.89 12.01 7.67
C ASP A 203 -17.39 11.89 7.36
N ASN A 204 -18.08 13.04 7.30
CA ASN A 204 -19.48 13.12 6.89
C ASN A 204 -19.75 12.65 5.44
N THR A 205 -18.71 12.38 4.68
CA THR A 205 -18.75 11.82 3.33
C THR A 205 -18.68 10.30 3.29
N VAL A 206 -18.60 9.62 4.45
CA VAL A 206 -18.66 8.15 4.54
C VAL A 206 -20.11 7.70 4.56
N ALA A 207 -20.52 6.90 3.57
CA ALA A 207 -21.92 6.50 3.44
C ALA A 207 -22.36 5.54 4.56
N ASN A 208 -21.56 4.49 4.82
CA ASN A 208 -21.87 3.51 5.87
C ASN A 208 -20.58 3.04 6.56
N VAL A 209 -20.70 2.71 7.86
CA VAL A 209 -19.64 2.07 8.63
C VAL A 209 -20.21 0.86 9.37
N ALA A 210 -19.52 -0.27 9.30
CA ALA A 210 -19.85 -1.48 10.02
C ALA A 210 -18.66 -1.92 10.87
N PHE A 211 -18.79 -1.84 12.19
CA PHE A 211 -17.87 -2.43 13.16
C PHE A 211 -18.43 -3.77 13.62
N THR A 212 -17.71 -4.86 13.37
CA THR A 212 -18.16 -6.21 13.71
C THR A 212 -17.17 -6.97 14.63
N GLY A 213 -16.05 -6.35 14.98
CA GLY A 213 -15.11 -6.85 16.00
C GLY A 213 -15.75 -6.84 17.40
N ASN A 214 -15.34 -7.80 18.22
CA ASN A 214 -15.95 -8.02 19.55
C ASN A 214 -15.23 -7.29 20.70
N GLY A 215 -14.02 -6.79 20.48
CA GLY A 215 -13.16 -6.20 21.50
C GLY A 215 -12.64 -4.81 21.18
N SER A 216 -13.26 -4.10 20.22
CA SER A 216 -12.80 -2.79 19.77
C SER A 216 -12.75 -1.74 20.88
N SER A 217 -11.72 -0.89 20.87
CA SER A 217 -11.48 0.16 21.83
C SER A 217 -11.03 1.46 21.15
N VAL A 218 -11.74 2.55 21.42
CA VAL A 218 -11.31 3.91 21.08
C VAL A 218 -11.09 4.64 22.40
N THR A 219 -9.85 5.04 22.68
CA THR A 219 -9.47 5.49 24.03
C THR A 219 -9.66 6.98 24.25
N ASP A 220 -9.83 7.79 23.18
CA ASP A 220 -9.95 9.25 23.28
C ASP A 220 -11.20 9.74 22.57
N ALA A 221 -11.14 10.09 21.29
CA ALA A 221 -12.22 10.76 20.58
C ALA A 221 -12.82 9.93 19.44
N ILE A 222 -14.14 10.06 19.29
CA ILE A 222 -14.87 9.66 18.07
C ILE A 222 -15.51 10.93 17.50
N SER A 223 -15.20 11.26 16.26
CA SER A 223 -15.70 12.47 15.57
C SER A 223 -16.22 12.17 14.18
#